data_4efdcec2730079965f06010c5eafbd20
#
_entry.id   4efdcec2730079965f06010c5eafbd20
#
_cell.length_a   1.000
_cell.length_b   1.000
_cell.length_c   1.000
_cell.angle_alpha   90.00
_cell.angle_beta   90.00
_cell.angle_gamma   90.00
#
_symmetry.space_group_name_H-M   'P 1'
#
loop_
_entity.id
_entity.type
_entity.pdbx_description
1 polymer ?
#
loop_
_entity_poly.entity_id
_entity_poly.type
_entity_poly.pdbx_seq_one_letter_code
_entity_poly.pdbx_strand_id
1 'polypeptide(L)'
;MFFSRTAVLSAIAAFFSSLKIYFQRRVLTIFILGFSGGLPLMLVFGVLSFWLREAGVSREQIGYFSWVVMIYAIKFIWSPLIDHLSLPGLKHWLGRRRSWLMLSQCLIILAVVLMASMDPQTELKWMALCAVLLAIASATQDITIDAYRIEAAPERLQAVLAAAYLAGYRPVSYTH
;
A
#
# COMPACT_ATOMS: atom_id res chain seq x y z
N MET A 1 38.60 6.74 29.91
CA MET A 1 38.22 7.31 28.61
C MET A 1 36.92 8.07 28.82
N PHE A 2 37.01 9.35 29.21
CA PHE A 2 35.84 10.18 29.56
C PHE A 2 35.24 10.77 28.28
N PHE A 3 34.07 10.31 27.88
CA PHE A 3 33.28 11.01 26.86
C PHE A 3 32.95 12.41 27.41
N SER A 4 33.42 13.45 26.74
CA SER A 4 33.13 14.83 27.11
C SER A 4 31.60 15.05 27.17
N ARG A 5 31.09 15.65 28.24
CA ARG A 5 29.65 16.02 28.37
C ARG A 5 29.13 16.78 27.16
N THR A 6 29.98 17.59 26.53
CA THR A 6 29.67 18.32 25.29
C THR A 6 29.40 17.39 24.10
N ALA A 7 30.16 16.29 23.95
CA ALA A 7 29.95 15.32 22.87
C ALA A 7 28.63 14.56 23.04
N VAL A 8 28.23 14.24 24.29
CA VAL A 8 26.95 13.58 24.55
C VAL A 8 25.79 14.52 24.28
N LEU A 9 25.86 15.77 24.72
CA LEU A 9 24.82 16.78 24.47
C LEU A 9 24.67 17.11 22.98
N SER A 10 25.77 17.19 22.24
CA SER A 10 25.71 17.40 20.78
C SER A 10 25.10 16.21 20.04
N ALA A 11 25.40 14.98 20.47
CA ALA A 11 24.81 13.78 19.91
C ALA A 11 23.28 13.71 20.20
N ILE A 12 22.86 14.06 21.40
CA ILE A 12 21.43 14.14 21.77
C ILE A 12 20.72 15.22 20.95
N ALA A 13 21.30 16.40 20.82
CA ALA A 13 20.74 17.49 20.01
C ALA A 13 20.65 17.10 18.53
N ALA A 14 21.66 16.42 17.98
CA ALA A 14 21.66 15.88 16.62
C ALA A 14 20.56 14.82 16.45
N PHE A 15 20.38 13.94 17.42
CA PHE A 15 19.30 12.95 17.42
C PHE A 15 17.91 13.60 17.39
N PHE A 16 17.65 14.57 18.27
CA PHE A 16 16.36 15.28 18.26
C PHE A 16 16.14 16.11 16.99
N SER A 17 17.18 16.71 16.42
CA SER A 17 17.07 17.41 15.15
C SER A 17 16.75 16.46 13.98
N SER A 18 17.31 15.26 14.01
CA SER A 18 17.02 14.20 13.03
C SER A 18 15.58 13.69 13.14
N LEU A 19 15.03 13.60 14.36
CA LEU A 19 13.64 13.20 14.58
C LEU A 19 12.64 14.21 13.99
N LYS A 20 12.95 15.51 13.97
CA LYS A 20 12.07 16.53 13.36
C LYS A 20 11.79 16.28 11.89
N ILE A 21 12.69 15.58 11.18
CA ILE A 21 12.53 15.24 9.77
C ILE A 21 11.32 14.31 9.58
N TYR A 22 11.09 13.39 10.52
CA TYR A 22 9.96 12.44 10.47
C TYR A 22 8.60 13.09 10.66
N PHE A 23 8.53 14.28 11.28
CA PHE A 23 7.29 15.05 11.46
C PHE A 23 6.98 16.01 10.32
N GLN A 24 7.77 16.00 9.23
CA GLN A 24 7.45 16.79 8.06
C GLN A 24 6.19 16.22 7.38
N ARG A 25 5.31 17.11 6.89
CA ARG A 25 4.07 16.72 6.20
C ARG A 25 4.28 15.69 5.10
N ARG A 26 5.38 15.80 4.34
CA ARG A 26 5.72 14.86 3.27
C ARG A 26 5.98 13.45 3.80
N VAL A 27 6.72 13.34 4.90
CA VAL A 27 7.05 12.05 5.53
C VAL A 27 5.81 11.41 6.13
N LEU A 28 4.97 12.18 6.82
CA LEU A 28 3.68 11.72 7.35
C LEU A 28 2.73 11.26 6.23
N THR A 29 2.67 11.99 5.12
CA THR A 29 1.88 11.57 3.97
C THR A 29 2.34 10.21 3.43
N ILE A 30 3.65 10.00 3.26
CA ILE A 30 4.20 8.72 2.80
C ILE A 30 3.96 7.59 3.81
N PHE A 31 4.03 7.88 5.11
CA PHE A 31 3.69 6.91 6.16
C PHE A 31 2.22 6.45 6.07
N ILE A 32 1.27 7.39 5.92
CA ILE A 32 -0.16 7.09 5.76
C ILE A 32 -0.41 6.32 4.45
N LEU A 33 0.26 6.69 3.37
CA LEU A 33 0.18 5.97 2.10
C LEU A 33 0.75 4.56 2.21
N GLY A 34 1.84 4.36 2.97
CA GLY A 34 2.38 3.04 3.27
C GLY A 34 1.36 2.17 4.02
N PHE A 35 0.71 2.72 5.04
CA PHE A 35 -0.37 2.03 5.76
C PHE A 35 -1.52 1.64 4.81
N SER A 36 -1.98 2.58 3.98
CA SER A 36 -3.02 2.33 2.98
C SER A 36 -2.62 1.27 1.95
N GLY A 37 -1.33 1.21 1.55
CA GLY A 37 -0.80 0.19 0.63
C GLY A 37 -0.76 -1.21 1.23
N GLY A 38 -0.55 -1.34 2.55
CA GLY A 38 -0.55 -2.63 3.24
C GLY A 38 -1.94 -3.25 3.46
N LEU A 39 -2.97 -2.43 3.58
CA LEU A 39 -4.34 -2.88 3.90
C LEU A 39 -4.91 -3.92 2.91
N PRO A 40 -4.85 -3.76 1.58
CA PRO A 40 -5.45 -4.72 0.66
C PRO A 40 -4.82 -6.11 0.75
N LEU A 41 -3.51 -6.19 0.98
CA LEU A 41 -2.82 -7.47 1.18
C LEU A 41 -3.33 -8.19 2.43
N MET A 42 -3.46 -7.50 3.55
CA MET A 42 -4.02 -8.04 4.78
C MET A 42 -5.47 -8.50 4.56
N LEU A 43 -6.28 -7.73 3.83
CA LEU A 43 -7.67 -8.09 3.54
C LEU A 43 -7.75 -9.40 2.73
N VAL A 44 -6.94 -9.58 1.70
CA VAL A 44 -6.96 -10.78 0.86
C VAL A 44 -6.40 -12.00 1.60
N PHE A 45 -5.21 -11.89 2.20
CA PHE A 45 -4.54 -13.05 2.80
C PHE A 45 -5.01 -13.38 4.20
N GLY A 46 -5.35 -12.36 5.00
CA GLY A 46 -5.84 -12.55 6.35
C GLY A 46 -7.36 -12.72 6.38
N VAL A 47 -8.06 -11.60 6.25
CA VAL A 47 -9.50 -11.52 6.51
C VAL A 47 -10.31 -12.39 5.56
N LEU A 48 -10.07 -12.30 4.24
CA LEU A 48 -10.81 -13.07 3.25
C LEU A 48 -10.57 -14.59 3.43
N SER A 49 -9.32 -15.00 3.62
CA SER A 49 -8.99 -16.42 3.82
C SER A 49 -9.61 -16.98 5.09
N PHE A 50 -9.65 -16.20 6.16
CA PHE A 50 -10.30 -16.57 7.41
C PHE A 50 -11.82 -16.68 7.23
N TRP A 51 -12.44 -15.68 6.63
CA TRP A 51 -13.89 -15.66 6.36
C TRP A 51 -14.35 -16.83 5.47
N LEU A 52 -13.62 -17.11 4.38
CA LEU A 52 -13.91 -18.26 3.52
C LEU A 52 -13.82 -19.59 4.27
N ARG A 53 -12.87 -19.72 5.20
CA ARG A 53 -12.75 -20.91 6.05
C ARG A 53 -13.94 -21.06 7.00
N GLU A 54 -14.36 -19.97 7.66
CA GLU A 54 -15.54 -19.99 8.53
C GLU A 54 -16.84 -20.33 7.76
N ALA A 55 -16.94 -19.84 6.51
CA ALA A 55 -18.03 -20.17 5.62
C ALA A 55 -18.01 -21.63 5.10
N GLY A 56 -17.04 -22.44 5.48
CA GLY A 56 -16.93 -23.86 5.09
C GLY A 56 -16.38 -24.11 3.70
N VAL A 57 -15.75 -23.11 3.06
CA VAL A 57 -15.09 -23.26 1.77
C VAL A 57 -13.85 -24.15 1.90
N SER A 58 -13.64 -25.08 0.96
CA SER A 58 -12.54 -26.03 1.02
C SER A 58 -11.17 -25.36 0.95
N ARG A 59 -10.15 -25.97 1.58
CA ARG A 59 -8.77 -25.44 1.57
C ARG A 59 -8.20 -25.31 0.17
N GLU A 60 -8.58 -26.21 -0.76
CA GLU A 60 -8.16 -26.15 -2.16
C GLU A 60 -8.70 -24.90 -2.83
N GLN A 61 -9.98 -24.60 -2.63
CA GLN A 61 -10.62 -23.41 -3.18
C GLN A 61 -10.02 -22.13 -2.61
N ILE A 62 -9.71 -22.09 -1.31
CA ILE A 62 -9.00 -20.97 -0.68
C ILE A 62 -7.58 -20.84 -1.30
N GLY A 63 -6.93 -21.96 -1.60
CA GLY A 63 -5.63 -21.98 -2.27
C GLY A 63 -5.61 -21.26 -3.62
N TYR A 64 -6.70 -21.27 -4.37
CA TYR A 64 -6.80 -20.52 -5.63
C TYR A 64 -6.68 -19.00 -5.44
N PHE A 65 -7.11 -18.47 -4.31
CA PHE A 65 -6.93 -17.04 -4.01
C PHE A 65 -5.45 -16.66 -3.82
N SER A 66 -4.57 -17.62 -3.56
CA SER A 66 -3.12 -17.37 -3.52
C SER A 66 -2.55 -16.94 -4.89
N TRP A 67 -3.21 -17.29 -6.00
CA TRP A 67 -2.82 -16.86 -7.34
C TRP A 67 -2.95 -15.33 -7.53
N VAL A 68 -3.76 -14.68 -6.69
CA VAL A 68 -3.86 -13.23 -6.64
C VAL A 68 -2.49 -12.58 -6.37
N VAL A 69 -1.59 -13.28 -5.63
CA VAL A 69 -0.20 -12.81 -5.41
C VAL A 69 0.57 -12.66 -6.72
N MET A 70 0.31 -13.51 -7.73
CA MET A 70 1.00 -13.39 -9.01
C MET A 70 0.75 -12.04 -9.67
N ILE A 71 -0.41 -11.43 -9.44
CA ILE A 71 -0.73 -10.10 -9.97
C ILE A 71 0.26 -9.06 -9.45
N TYR A 72 0.65 -9.15 -8.18
CA TYR A 72 1.67 -8.27 -7.61
C TYR A 72 3.06 -8.53 -8.21
N ALA A 73 3.38 -9.79 -8.53
CA ALA A 73 4.65 -10.13 -9.15
C ALA A 73 4.79 -9.58 -10.57
N ILE A 74 3.67 -9.54 -11.34
CA ILE A 74 3.67 -9.08 -12.73
C ILE A 74 3.31 -7.59 -12.88
N LYS A 75 3.13 -6.85 -11.79
CA LYS A 75 2.76 -5.42 -11.81
C LYS A 75 3.69 -4.54 -12.65
N PHE A 76 4.94 -4.95 -12.87
CA PHE A 76 5.90 -4.23 -13.69
C PHE A 76 5.45 -4.12 -15.17
N ILE A 77 4.58 -5.03 -15.65
CA ILE A 77 4.11 -5.03 -17.04
C ILE A 77 3.29 -3.77 -17.35
N TRP A 78 2.44 -3.34 -16.42
CA TRP A 78 1.62 -2.14 -16.61
C TRP A 78 2.14 -0.89 -15.91
N SER A 79 3.24 -1.00 -15.17
CA SER A 79 3.89 0.16 -14.54
C SER A 79 4.24 1.27 -15.55
N PRO A 80 4.83 0.98 -16.74
CA PRO A 80 5.08 2.02 -17.74
C PRO A 80 3.80 2.69 -18.23
N LEU A 81 2.69 1.93 -18.30
CA LEU A 81 1.39 2.47 -18.72
C LEU A 81 0.90 3.54 -17.72
N ILE A 82 0.99 3.26 -16.43
CA ILE A 82 0.60 4.21 -15.36
C ILE A 82 1.51 5.44 -15.37
N ASP A 83 2.79 5.25 -15.70
CA ASP A 83 3.76 6.33 -15.75
C ASP A 83 3.55 7.28 -16.94
N HIS A 84 3.07 6.78 -18.06
CA HIS A 84 2.86 7.57 -19.26
C HIS A 84 1.42 8.08 -19.44
N LEU A 85 0.42 7.29 -19.02
CA LEU A 85 -0.97 7.66 -19.17
C LEU A 85 -1.42 8.66 -18.10
N SER A 86 -2.10 9.69 -18.56
CA SER A 86 -2.82 10.63 -17.71
C SER A 86 -4.31 10.40 -17.84
N LEU A 87 -5.02 10.26 -16.72
CA LEU A 87 -6.47 10.12 -16.73
C LEU A 87 -7.14 11.41 -17.19
N PRO A 88 -7.87 11.38 -18.33
CA PRO A 88 -8.58 12.55 -18.83
C PRO A 88 -9.63 13.00 -17.80
N GLY A 89 -9.75 14.32 -17.63
CA GLY A 89 -10.68 14.90 -16.63
C GLY A 89 -10.07 15.07 -15.24
N LEU A 90 -9.58 14.00 -14.61
CA LEU A 90 -9.02 14.07 -13.24
C LEU A 90 -7.66 14.76 -13.17
N LYS A 91 -6.88 14.72 -14.26
CA LYS A 91 -5.54 15.34 -14.32
C LYS A 91 -5.58 16.83 -14.05
N HIS A 92 -6.61 17.53 -14.52
CA HIS A 92 -6.75 19.00 -14.34
C HIS A 92 -6.97 19.40 -12.88
N TRP A 93 -7.60 18.53 -12.09
CA TRP A 93 -7.97 18.81 -10.69
C TRP A 93 -6.94 18.30 -9.68
N LEU A 94 -6.41 17.12 -9.88
CA LEU A 94 -5.60 16.41 -8.89
C LEU A 94 -4.13 16.23 -9.32
N GLY A 95 -3.84 16.44 -10.61
CA GLY A 95 -2.55 16.06 -11.19
C GLY A 95 -2.46 14.55 -11.49
N ARG A 96 -1.44 14.13 -12.25
CA ARG A 96 -1.32 12.77 -12.78
C ARG A 96 -1.29 11.68 -11.68
N ARG A 97 -0.38 11.79 -10.71
CA ARG A 97 -0.19 10.76 -9.67
C ARG A 97 -1.37 10.63 -8.72
N ARG A 98 -1.92 11.75 -8.28
CA ARG A 98 -3.07 11.75 -7.37
C ARG A 98 -4.34 11.20 -8.02
N SER A 99 -4.50 11.39 -9.34
CA SER A 99 -5.62 10.82 -10.08
C SER A 99 -5.58 9.30 -10.10
N TRP A 100 -4.40 8.70 -10.33
CA TRP A 100 -4.21 7.26 -10.27
C TRP A 100 -4.38 6.70 -8.85
N LEU A 101 -3.88 7.40 -7.82
CA LEU A 101 -4.11 7.05 -6.42
C LEU A 101 -5.61 7.02 -6.09
N MET A 102 -6.34 8.07 -6.47
CA MET A 102 -7.78 8.15 -6.21
C MET A 102 -8.54 7.04 -6.93
N LEU A 103 -8.22 6.78 -8.20
CA LEU A 103 -8.86 5.71 -8.97
C LEU A 103 -8.61 4.34 -8.32
N SER A 104 -7.37 4.03 -7.97
CA SER A 104 -7.03 2.75 -7.33
C SER A 104 -7.70 2.59 -5.98
N GLN A 105 -7.78 3.62 -5.15
CA GLN A 105 -8.49 3.58 -3.88
C GLN A 105 -10.01 3.38 -4.06
N CYS A 106 -10.63 4.04 -5.03
CA CYS A 106 -12.04 3.82 -5.36
C CYS A 106 -12.30 2.38 -5.81
N LEU A 107 -11.40 1.81 -6.64
CA LEU A 107 -11.52 0.42 -7.08
C LEU A 107 -11.31 -0.57 -5.94
N ILE A 108 -10.38 -0.30 -5.00
CA ILE A 108 -10.17 -1.10 -3.79
C ILE A 108 -11.45 -1.11 -2.95
N ILE A 109 -12.01 0.06 -2.67
CA ILE A 109 -13.25 0.19 -1.89
C ILE A 109 -14.39 -0.56 -2.58
N LEU A 110 -14.56 -0.38 -3.89
CA LEU A 110 -15.57 -1.06 -4.67
C LEU A 110 -15.42 -2.59 -4.58
N ALA A 111 -14.21 -3.11 -4.79
CA ALA A 111 -13.94 -4.54 -4.72
C ALA A 111 -14.25 -5.13 -3.33
N VAL A 112 -13.86 -4.43 -2.26
CA VAL A 112 -14.13 -4.84 -0.88
C VAL A 112 -15.64 -4.83 -0.58
N VAL A 113 -16.36 -3.79 -0.98
CA VAL A 113 -17.81 -3.68 -0.77
C VAL A 113 -18.53 -4.78 -1.55
N LEU A 114 -18.14 -5.04 -2.80
CA LEU A 114 -18.74 -6.12 -3.59
C LEU A 114 -18.48 -7.48 -2.95
N MET A 115 -17.25 -7.77 -2.50
CA MET A 115 -16.96 -9.03 -1.79
C MET A 115 -17.78 -9.16 -0.50
N ALA A 116 -17.91 -8.09 0.27
CA ALA A 116 -18.68 -8.10 1.51
C ALA A 116 -20.18 -8.32 1.32
N SER A 117 -20.72 -8.05 0.12
CA SER A 117 -22.12 -8.25 -0.22
C SER A 117 -22.43 -9.64 -0.80
N MET A 118 -21.44 -10.48 -1.03
CA MET A 118 -21.58 -11.81 -1.64
C MET A 118 -21.59 -12.92 -0.59
N ASP A 119 -22.30 -14.01 -0.91
CA ASP A 119 -22.25 -15.23 -0.11
C ASP A 119 -21.06 -16.12 -0.54
N PRO A 120 -20.11 -16.41 0.37
CA PRO A 120 -18.96 -17.25 0.05
C PRO A 120 -19.28 -18.65 -0.44
N GLN A 121 -20.43 -19.23 -0.05
CA GLN A 121 -20.80 -20.59 -0.44
C GLN A 121 -21.36 -20.68 -1.86
N THR A 122 -22.11 -19.66 -2.29
CA THR A 122 -22.83 -19.68 -3.56
C THR A 122 -22.15 -18.86 -4.65
N GLU A 123 -21.40 -17.82 -4.28
CA GLU A 123 -20.86 -16.82 -5.20
C GLU A 123 -19.31 -16.78 -5.26
N LEU A 124 -18.66 -17.90 -4.92
CA LEU A 124 -17.18 -17.98 -4.81
C LEU A 124 -16.45 -17.49 -6.07
N LYS A 125 -17.00 -17.73 -7.27
CA LYS A 125 -16.41 -17.27 -8.53
C LYS A 125 -16.38 -15.75 -8.65
N TRP A 126 -17.47 -15.09 -8.25
CA TRP A 126 -17.56 -13.64 -8.25
C TRP A 126 -16.67 -13.01 -7.20
N MET A 127 -16.56 -13.64 -6.02
CA MET A 127 -15.60 -13.24 -5.00
C MET A 127 -14.16 -13.33 -5.51
N ALA A 128 -13.80 -14.38 -6.24
CA ALA A 128 -12.48 -14.52 -6.84
C ALA A 128 -12.19 -13.41 -7.86
N LEU A 129 -13.18 -13.03 -8.70
CA LEU A 129 -13.05 -11.90 -9.62
C LEU A 129 -12.85 -10.57 -8.87
N CYS A 130 -13.57 -10.35 -7.79
CA CYS A 130 -13.40 -9.16 -6.96
C CYS A 130 -12.03 -9.16 -6.26
N ALA A 131 -11.51 -10.31 -5.83
CA ALA A 131 -10.16 -10.42 -5.28
C ALA A 131 -9.07 -10.11 -6.32
N VAL A 132 -9.26 -10.53 -7.58
CA VAL A 132 -8.38 -10.14 -8.70
C VAL A 132 -8.45 -8.63 -8.94
N LEU A 133 -9.65 -8.05 -8.97
CA LEU A 133 -9.82 -6.60 -9.11
C LEU A 133 -9.12 -5.84 -7.98
N LEU A 134 -9.29 -6.31 -6.73
CA LEU A 134 -8.63 -5.76 -5.55
C LEU A 134 -7.11 -5.80 -5.69
N ALA A 135 -6.55 -6.92 -6.17
CA ALA A 135 -5.12 -7.07 -6.37
C ALA A 135 -4.57 -6.14 -7.46
N ILE A 136 -5.26 -6.02 -8.59
CA ILE A 136 -4.86 -5.10 -9.67
C ILE A 136 -4.90 -3.65 -9.18
N ALA A 137 -5.97 -3.27 -8.49
CA ALA A 137 -6.13 -1.93 -7.95
C ALA A 137 -5.05 -1.61 -6.90
N SER A 138 -4.76 -2.55 -6.01
CA SER A 138 -3.73 -2.39 -4.99
C SER A 138 -2.32 -2.35 -5.58
N ALA A 139 -2.00 -3.21 -6.54
CA ALA A 139 -0.72 -3.18 -7.24
C ALA A 139 -0.53 -1.85 -8.01
N THR A 140 -1.61 -1.31 -8.59
CA THR A 140 -1.63 0.01 -9.24
C THR A 140 -1.40 1.14 -8.22
N GLN A 141 -2.01 1.03 -7.05
CA GLN A 141 -1.78 1.96 -5.93
C GLN A 141 -0.31 1.95 -5.51
N ASP A 142 0.30 0.78 -5.34
CA ASP A 142 1.71 0.64 -4.95
C ASP A 142 2.65 1.30 -5.97
N ILE A 143 2.46 1.04 -7.27
CA ILE A 143 3.24 1.67 -8.35
C ILE A 143 3.13 3.20 -8.24
N THR A 144 1.92 3.69 -8.03
CA THR A 144 1.67 5.14 -7.97
C THR A 144 2.27 5.78 -6.72
N ILE A 145 2.24 5.09 -5.57
CA ILE A 145 2.87 5.55 -4.32
C ILE A 145 4.39 5.59 -4.47
N ASP A 146 4.99 4.55 -5.06
CA ASP A 146 6.43 4.49 -5.29
C ASP A 146 6.90 5.64 -6.19
N ALA A 147 6.20 5.88 -7.29
CA ALA A 147 6.49 6.99 -8.18
C ALA A 147 6.28 8.36 -7.49
N TYR A 148 5.21 8.52 -6.71
CA TYR A 148 4.96 9.73 -5.94
C TYR A 148 6.06 9.98 -4.90
N ARG A 149 6.54 8.93 -4.22
CA ARG A 149 7.62 9.01 -3.23
C ARG A 149 8.92 9.53 -3.87
N ILE A 150 9.27 9.05 -5.07
CA ILE A 150 10.47 9.47 -5.79
C ILE A 150 10.35 10.94 -6.22
N GLU A 151 9.19 11.35 -6.74
CA GLU A 151 8.94 12.71 -7.22
C GLU A 151 8.77 13.74 -6.08
N ALA A 152 8.34 13.30 -4.89
CA ALA A 152 7.93 14.20 -3.80
C ALA A 152 9.08 14.87 -3.06
N ALA A 153 10.32 14.34 -3.15
CA ALA A 153 11.41 14.84 -2.33
C ALA A 153 12.79 14.68 -2.98
N PRO A 154 13.75 15.55 -2.61
CA PRO A 154 15.13 15.45 -3.05
C PRO A 154 15.79 14.17 -2.55
N GLU A 155 16.87 13.74 -3.23
CA GLU A 155 17.62 12.49 -2.96
C GLU A 155 17.96 12.28 -1.48
N ARG A 156 18.35 13.35 -0.78
CA ARG A 156 18.71 13.31 0.65
C ARG A 156 17.56 12.82 1.58
N LEU A 157 16.31 12.93 1.16
CA LEU A 157 15.15 12.50 1.93
C LEU A 157 14.60 11.15 1.48
N GLN A 158 15.10 10.56 0.39
CA GLN A 158 14.57 9.31 -0.15
C GLN A 158 14.67 8.14 0.85
N ALA A 159 15.78 8.04 1.60
CA ALA A 159 15.95 7.03 2.63
C ALA A 159 14.92 7.19 3.77
N VAL A 160 14.65 8.43 4.20
CA VAL A 160 13.67 8.74 5.24
C VAL A 160 12.25 8.41 4.77
N LEU A 161 11.93 8.75 3.52
CA LEU A 161 10.62 8.44 2.93
C LEU A 161 10.42 6.93 2.74
N ALA A 162 11.46 6.20 2.34
CA ALA A 162 11.43 4.74 2.24
C ALA A 162 11.21 4.10 3.61
N ALA A 163 11.92 4.56 4.64
CA ALA A 163 11.73 4.11 6.01
C ALA A 163 10.31 4.41 6.54
N ALA A 164 9.78 5.61 6.26
CA ALA A 164 8.43 6.00 6.65
C ALA A 164 7.37 5.13 5.94
N TYR A 165 7.53 4.85 4.65
CA TYR A 165 6.65 3.95 3.90
C TYR A 165 6.63 2.55 4.51
N LEU A 166 7.80 1.97 4.75
CA LEU A 166 7.92 0.65 5.37
C LEU A 166 7.36 0.62 6.80
N ALA A 167 7.59 1.67 7.58
CA ALA A 167 7.04 1.79 8.92
C ALA A 167 5.50 1.87 8.91
N GLY A 168 4.89 2.49 7.90
CA GLY A 168 3.45 2.48 7.69
C GLY A 168 2.91 1.13 7.22
N TYR A 169 3.63 0.48 6.31
CA TYR A 169 3.24 -0.78 5.69
C TYR A 169 3.32 -1.98 6.65
N ARG A 170 4.40 -2.07 7.44
CA ARG A 170 4.69 -3.22 8.31
C ARG A 170 3.64 -3.49 9.40
N PRO A 171 3.10 -2.52 10.15
CA PRO A 171 2.09 -2.80 11.17
C PRO A 171 0.88 -3.55 10.63
N VAL A 172 0.52 -3.28 9.36
CA VAL A 172 -0.61 -3.92 8.70
C VAL A 172 -0.26 -5.34 8.23
N SER A 173 0.99 -5.57 7.79
CA SER A 173 1.40 -6.87 7.25
C SER A 173 1.79 -7.90 8.31
N TYR A 174 2.08 -7.50 9.56
CA TYR A 174 2.54 -8.38 10.65
C TYR A 174 1.49 -8.70 11.71
N THR A 175 0.24 -8.31 11.53
CA THR A 175 -0.85 -8.63 12.49
C THR A 175 -1.32 -10.09 12.41
N HIS A 176 -0.46 -11.00 11.97
CA HIS A 176 -0.69 -12.45 11.96
C HIS A 176 0.47 -13.21 12.58
#